data_4b8bbbb83d726b81593e40b942dc3b1b
#
_entry.id   4b8bbbb83d726b81593e40b942dc3b1b
#
_cell.length_a   1.000
_cell.length_b   1.000
_cell.length_c   1.000
_cell.angle_alpha   90.00
_cell.angle_beta   90.00
_cell.angle_gamma   90.00
#
_symmetry.space_group_name_H-M   'P 1'
#
loop_
_entity.id
_entity.type
_entity.pdbx_description
1 polymer ?
#
loop_
_entity_poly.entity_id
_entity_poly.type
_entity_poly.pdbx_seq_one_letter_code
_entity_poly.pdbx_strand_id
1 'polypeptide(L)'
;MKPWLTFGRRLGMTLAYRTLNAVARITGSGGLGVKALVVTPGGRIVLVRHSYMAGWHFPGGGLKRGETPEQGIIRELREEIGLVSWTTIGQSDEPNDNADPNCTGPALFIVTGADYRFRANLEIEATSEFSPEALPQDCPQSVQRHVAWWQAGKALAL
;
A
#
# COMPACT_ATOMS: atom_id res chain seq x y z
N MET A 1 -26.26 12.71 -21.17
CA MET A 1 -25.73 12.81 -19.78
C MET A 1 -24.50 13.69 -19.82
N LYS A 2 -24.47 14.76 -19.05
CA LYS A 2 -23.45 15.82 -19.14
C LYS A 2 -22.19 15.38 -18.39
N PRO A 3 -21.02 15.25 -19.02
CA PRO A 3 -19.80 14.68 -18.42
C PRO A 3 -19.20 15.52 -17.27
N TRP A 4 -19.61 16.77 -17.11
CA TRP A 4 -19.17 17.66 -16.04
C TRP A 4 -19.79 17.40 -14.66
N LEU A 5 -20.94 16.72 -14.63
CA LEU A 5 -21.58 16.30 -13.35
C LEU A 5 -20.82 15.16 -12.65
N THR A 6 -20.12 14.33 -13.42
CA THR A 6 -19.29 13.25 -12.87
C THR A 6 -17.95 13.76 -12.39
N PHE A 7 -17.39 14.79 -13.03
CA PHE A 7 -16.13 15.42 -12.65
C PHE A 7 -16.24 16.17 -11.30
N GLY A 8 -17.33 16.95 -11.11
CA GLY A 8 -17.57 17.67 -9.86
C GLY A 8 -17.81 16.77 -8.64
N ARG A 9 -18.48 15.63 -8.84
CA ARG A 9 -18.67 14.63 -7.77
C ARG A 9 -17.35 13.93 -7.38
N ARG A 10 -16.48 13.60 -8.35
CA ARG A 10 -15.15 13.04 -8.10
C ARG A 10 -14.28 14.02 -7.33
N LEU A 11 -14.25 15.29 -7.72
CA LEU A 11 -13.44 16.32 -7.07
C LEU A 11 -13.89 16.58 -5.62
N GLY A 12 -15.20 16.66 -5.38
CA GLY A 12 -15.76 16.84 -4.03
C GLY A 12 -15.52 15.65 -3.10
N MET A 13 -15.65 14.43 -3.61
CA MET A 13 -15.38 13.22 -2.86
C MET A 13 -13.87 13.04 -2.57
N THR A 14 -13.00 13.37 -3.52
CA THR A 14 -11.55 13.37 -3.33
C THR A 14 -11.14 14.38 -2.26
N LEU A 15 -11.76 15.56 -2.23
CA LEU A 15 -11.47 16.57 -1.23
C LEU A 15 -11.96 16.17 0.18
N ALA A 16 -13.15 15.59 0.28
CA ALA A 16 -13.69 15.07 1.54
C ALA A 16 -12.85 13.92 2.09
N TYR A 17 -12.36 13.04 1.21
CA TYR A 17 -11.50 11.92 1.60
C TYR A 17 -10.12 12.40 2.04
N ARG A 18 -9.54 13.40 1.34
CA ARG A 18 -8.26 14.04 1.74
C ARG A 18 -8.37 14.74 3.10
N THR A 19 -9.51 15.38 3.39
CA THR A 19 -9.73 16.02 4.69
C THR A 19 -9.95 14.99 5.80
N LEU A 20 -10.70 13.92 5.57
CA LEU A 20 -10.89 12.84 6.54
C LEU A 20 -9.59 12.12 6.87
N ASN A 21 -8.78 11.79 5.88
CA ASN A 21 -7.47 11.17 6.10
C ASN A 21 -6.44 12.13 6.70
N ALA A 22 -6.50 13.43 6.35
CA ALA A 22 -5.67 14.46 7.00
C ALA A 22 -6.08 14.64 8.47
N VAL A 23 -7.38 14.64 8.78
CA VAL A 23 -7.89 14.73 10.14
C VAL A 23 -7.52 13.49 10.95
N ALA A 24 -7.61 12.29 10.39
CA ALA A 24 -7.18 11.05 11.04
C ALA A 24 -5.66 11.04 11.35
N ARG A 25 -4.86 11.69 10.50
CA ARG A 25 -3.42 11.91 10.75
C ARG A 25 -3.16 12.98 11.81
N ILE A 26 -4.00 14.02 11.90
CA ILE A 26 -3.85 15.15 12.82
C ILE A 26 -4.42 14.84 14.21
N THR A 27 -5.48 14.03 14.32
CA THR A 27 -6.13 13.71 15.60
C THR A 27 -5.41 12.65 16.43
N GLY A 28 -4.16 12.34 16.06
CA GLY A 28 -3.26 11.61 16.97
C GLY A 28 -3.65 10.14 17.22
N SER A 29 -4.37 9.51 16.36
CA SER A 29 -4.07 8.11 16.10
C SER A 29 -2.69 8.12 15.43
N GLY A 30 -1.67 8.53 16.15
CA GLY A 30 -0.25 8.58 15.78
C GLY A 30 0.14 7.20 15.25
N GLY A 31 -0.47 6.88 14.15
CA GLY A 31 -0.74 5.55 13.70
C GLY A 31 0.48 5.07 12.99
N LEU A 32 1.02 4.07 13.55
CA LEU A 32 1.79 3.09 12.82
C LEU A 32 1.01 2.76 11.55
N GLY A 33 1.52 3.17 10.40
CA GLY A 33 1.01 2.72 9.12
C GLY A 33 1.53 1.32 8.82
N VAL A 34 0.88 0.63 7.91
CA VAL A 34 1.34 -0.64 7.34
C VAL A 34 1.31 -0.57 5.82
N LYS A 35 2.27 -1.20 5.16
CA LYS A 35 2.30 -1.39 3.71
C LYS A 35 2.86 -2.76 3.37
N ALA A 36 2.57 -3.27 2.19
CA ALA A 36 3.03 -4.57 1.77
C ALA A 36 3.68 -4.56 0.39
N LEU A 37 4.84 -5.19 0.31
CA LEU A 37 5.38 -5.72 -0.92
C LEU A 37 4.65 -7.02 -1.23
N VAL A 38 3.73 -6.98 -2.18
CA VAL A 38 2.88 -8.11 -2.55
C VAL A 38 3.43 -8.76 -3.80
N VAL A 39 3.70 -10.07 -3.71
CA VAL A 39 4.28 -10.88 -4.77
C VAL A 39 3.28 -11.94 -5.22
N THR A 40 2.95 -11.96 -6.50
CA THR A 40 2.08 -12.97 -7.10
C THR A 40 2.80 -14.32 -7.21
N PRO A 41 2.09 -15.45 -7.46
CA PRO A 41 2.72 -16.73 -7.74
C PRO A 41 3.70 -16.70 -8.93
N GLY A 42 3.50 -15.77 -9.87
CA GLY A 42 4.40 -15.53 -10.99
C GLY A 42 5.61 -14.64 -10.66
N GLY A 43 5.83 -14.27 -9.39
CA GLY A 43 6.96 -13.44 -8.97
C GLY A 43 6.85 -11.96 -9.34
N ARG A 44 5.66 -11.49 -9.71
CA ARG A 44 5.42 -10.08 -10.06
C ARG A 44 5.00 -9.27 -8.84
N ILE A 45 5.40 -8.01 -8.81
CA ILE A 45 5.06 -7.07 -7.73
C ILE A 45 3.74 -6.39 -8.02
N VAL A 46 2.81 -6.44 -7.08
CA VAL A 46 1.53 -5.75 -7.17
C VAL A 46 1.66 -4.35 -6.59
N LEU A 47 1.37 -3.34 -7.41
CA LEU A 47 1.30 -1.94 -6.98
C LEU A 47 -0.11 -1.39 -7.23
N VAL A 48 -0.45 -0.36 -6.47
CA VAL A 48 -1.73 0.35 -6.55
C VAL A 48 -1.51 1.81 -6.96
N ARG A 49 -2.50 2.36 -7.65
CA ARG A 49 -2.60 3.79 -7.95
C ARG A 49 -3.78 4.37 -7.17
N HIS A 50 -3.49 5.30 -6.30
CA HIS A 50 -4.50 5.99 -5.51
C HIS A 50 -5.17 7.12 -6.33
N SER A 51 -6.45 7.37 -6.07
CA SER A 51 -7.20 8.47 -6.70
C SER A 51 -6.72 9.86 -6.30
N TYR A 52 -6.00 9.98 -5.20
CA TYR A 52 -5.57 11.24 -4.58
C TYR A 52 -4.06 11.45 -4.53
N MET A 53 -3.27 10.46 -4.98
CA MET A 53 -1.80 10.50 -4.94
C MET A 53 -1.23 10.02 -6.26
N ALA A 54 -0.22 10.75 -6.77
CA ALA A 54 0.41 10.39 -8.03
C ALA A 54 1.33 9.18 -7.89
N GLY A 55 1.45 8.41 -8.96
CA GLY A 55 2.38 7.28 -9.07
C GLY A 55 1.83 5.96 -8.55
N TRP A 56 2.71 4.95 -8.62
CA TRP A 56 2.44 3.59 -8.17
C TRP A 56 3.06 3.33 -6.80
N HIS A 57 2.28 2.82 -5.88
CA HIS A 57 2.66 2.63 -4.48
C HIS A 57 2.42 1.20 -4.03
N PHE A 58 3.07 0.80 -2.95
CA PHE A 58 2.66 -0.39 -2.23
C PHE A 58 1.27 -0.21 -1.64
N PRO A 59 0.41 -1.23 -1.71
CA PRO A 59 -0.86 -1.21 -0.98
C PRO A 59 -0.62 -1.16 0.54
N GLY A 60 -1.53 -0.50 1.26
CA GLY A 60 -1.49 -0.37 2.70
C GLY A 60 -2.08 0.93 3.21
N GLY A 61 -2.16 1.07 4.51
CA GLY A 61 -2.81 2.22 5.14
C GLY A 61 -2.56 2.32 6.64
N GLY A 62 -3.45 2.99 7.35
CA GLY A 62 -3.37 3.18 8.80
C GLY A 62 -3.95 2.03 9.61
N LEU A 63 -3.38 1.77 10.79
CA LEU A 63 -3.96 0.83 11.74
C LEU A 63 -5.21 1.41 12.40
N LYS A 64 -6.20 0.58 12.61
CA LYS A 64 -7.36 0.89 13.47
C LYS A 64 -7.00 0.66 14.94
N ARG A 65 -7.75 1.31 15.82
CA ARG A 65 -7.52 1.16 17.28
C ARG A 65 -7.66 -0.31 17.70
N GLY A 66 -6.62 -0.84 18.35
CA GLY A 66 -6.59 -2.23 18.83
C GLY A 66 -6.23 -3.27 17.77
N GLU A 67 -5.93 -2.83 16.55
CA GLU A 67 -5.52 -3.70 15.46
C GLU A 67 -4.02 -3.97 15.52
N THR A 68 -3.61 -5.23 15.36
CA THR A 68 -2.19 -5.55 15.18
C THR A 68 -1.73 -5.15 13.78
N PRO A 69 -0.42 -4.91 13.55
CA PRO A 69 0.10 -4.60 12.21
C PRO A 69 -0.27 -5.65 11.16
N GLU A 70 -0.23 -6.93 11.50
CA GLU A 70 -0.61 -8.01 10.59
C GLU A 70 -2.11 -8.00 10.26
N GLN A 71 -2.96 -7.79 11.26
CA GLN A 71 -4.40 -7.63 11.04
C GLN A 71 -4.70 -6.44 10.13
N GLY A 72 -4.00 -5.31 10.37
CA GLY A 72 -4.14 -4.10 9.58
C GLY A 72 -3.75 -4.30 8.13
N ILE A 73 -2.61 -4.92 7.86
CA ILE A 73 -2.19 -5.12 6.48
C ILE A 73 -3.10 -6.10 5.73
N ILE A 74 -3.56 -7.17 6.36
CA ILE A 74 -4.52 -8.10 5.73
C ILE A 74 -5.83 -7.38 5.40
N ARG A 75 -6.33 -6.54 6.29
CA ARG A 75 -7.53 -5.73 6.05
C ARG A 75 -7.32 -4.77 4.87
N GLU A 76 -6.22 -3.99 4.87
CA GLU A 76 -5.89 -3.05 3.79
C GLU A 76 -5.78 -3.76 2.43
N LEU A 77 -5.09 -4.90 2.37
CA LEU A 77 -4.96 -5.67 1.13
C LEU A 77 -6.30 -6.20 0.61
N ARG A 78 -7.22 -6.58 1.51
CA ARG A 78 -8.58 -6.95 1.10
C ARG A 78 -9.38 -5.77 0.58
N GLU A 79 -9.25 -4.61 1.23
CA GLU A 79 -9.96 -3.37 0.85
C GLU A 79 -9.41 -2.78 -0.46
N GLU A 80 -8.10 -2.74 -0.63
CA GLU A 80 -7.44 -2.07 -1.75
C GLU A 80 -7.29 -2.94 -3.01
N ILE A 81 -6.85 -4.19 -2.87
CA ILE A 81 -6.60 -5.07 -4.02
C ILE A 81 -7.54 -6.26 -4.12
N GLY A 82 -8.40 -6.48 -3.12
CA GLY A 82 -9.28 -7.64 -3.09
C GLY A 82 -8.52 -8.94 -2.85
N LEU A 83 -7.57 -8.95 -1.91
CA LEU A 83 -6.78 -10.12 -1.54
C LEU A 83 -7.68 -11.30 -1.17
N VAL A 84 -7.47 -12.45 -1.80
CA VAL A 84 -8.24 -13.69 -1.59
C VAL A 84 -7.44 -14.67 -0.75
N SER A 85 -6.20 -14.96 -1.16
CA SER A 85 -5.31 -15.89 -0.50
C SER A 85 -3.84 -15.53 -0.69
N TRP A 86 -2.97 -16.11 0.10
CA TRP A 86 -1.52 -15.94 0.02
C TRP A 86 -0.81 -17.18 0.56
N THR A 87 0.46 -17.34 0.22
CA THR A 87 1.29 -18.45 0.70
C THR A 87 2.00 -18.07 2.01
N THR A 88 2.66 -16.91 2.04
CA THR A 88 3.34 -16.41 3.24
C THR A 88 3.05 -14.93 3.46
N ILE A 89 3.06 -14.52 4.72
CA ILE A 89 3.03 -13.14 5.16
C ILE A 89 3.96 -12.99 6.35
N GLY A 90 4.79 -11.94 6.34
CA GLY A 90 5.68 -11.62 7.46
C GLY A 90 6.14 -10.18 7.40
N GLN A 91 6.44 -9.62 8.56
CA GLN A 91 7.02 -8.30 8.65
C GLN A 91 8.47 -8.32 8.19
N SER A 92 8.85 -7.35 7.35
CA SER A 92 10.24 -7.19 6.89
C SER A 92 11.14 -6.73 8.04
N ASP A 93 12.35 -7.26 8.07
CA ASP A 93 13.45 -6.81 8.94
C ASP A 93 14.35 -5.75 8.28
N GLU A 94 13.94 -5.24 7.11
CA GLU A 94 14.67 -4.16 6.45
C GLU A 94 14.80 -2.96 7.40
N PRO A 95 16.03 -2.47 7.62
CA PRO A 95 16.24 -1.29 8.46
C PRO A 95 15.45 -0.10 7.93
N ASN A 96 14.65 0.52 8.78
CA ASN A 96 13.92 1.72 8.42
C ASN A 96 14.93 2.88 8.33
N ASP A 97 15.18 3.39 7.10
CA ASP A 97 16.13 4.47 6.84
C ASP A 97 15.68 5.85 7.37
N ASN A 98 14.58 5.93 8.06
CA ASN A 98 14.23 7.16 8.76
C ASN A 98 15.21 7.31 9.93
N ALA A 99 16.22 8.16 9.72
CA ALA A 99 17.27 8.48 10.69
C ALA A 99 16.76 9.11 12.00
N ASP A 100 15.45 9.25 12.16
CA ASP A 100 14.81 9.67 13.40
C ASP A 100 14.36 8.43 14.19
N PRO A 101 15.00 8.14 15.33
CA PRO A 101 14.60 7.03 16.21
C PRO A 101 13.16 7.12 16.72
N ASN A 102 12.55 8.32 16.64
CA ASN A 102 11.18 8.58 17.06
C ASN A 102 10.19 8.51 15.88
N CYS A 103 10.67 8.39 14.64
CA CYS A 103 9.82 8.30 13.45
C CYS A 103 9.64 6.85 13.07
N THR A 104 8.65 6.20 13.66
CA THR A 104 8.21 4.88 13.23
C THR A 104 7.49 5.01 11.90
N GLY A 105 8.23 4.84 10.79
CA GLY A 105 7.63 4.71 9.46
C GLY A 105 6.68 3.51 9.42
N PRO A 106 5.86 3.38 8.37
CA PRO A 106 4.94 2.27 8.24
C PRO A 106 5.69 0.94 8.24
N ALA A 107 5.19 -0.04 8.99
CA ALA A 107 5.74 -1.39 8.97
C ALA A 107 5.57 -1.99 7.56
N LEU A 108 6.67 -2.49 7.00
CA LEU A 108 6.65 -3.17 5.71
C LEU A 108 6.40 -4.66 5.94
N PHE A 109 5.39 -5.19 5.25
CA PHE A 109 5.13 -6.62 5.17
C PHE A 109 5.53 -7.15 3.80
N ILE A 110 5.97 -8.41 3.74
CA ILE A 110 6.17 -9.15 2.50
C ILE A 110 5.10 -10.23 2.45
N VAL A 111 4.34 -10.23 1.36
CA VAL A 111 3.25 -11.17 1.11
C VAL A 111 3.54 -11.89 -0.19
N THR A 112 3.72 -13.21 -0.14
CA THR A 112 4.05 -14.02 -1.32
C THR A 112 2.93 -14.96 -1.72
N GLY A 113 2.91 -15.32 -3.00
CA GLY A 113 1.87 -16.21 -3.55
C GLY A 113 0.48 -15.62 -3.46
N ALA A 114 0.37 -14.31 -3.57
CA ALA A 114 -0.89 -13.59 -3.44
C ALA A 114 -1.81 -13.84 -4.63
N ASP A 115 -3.03 -14.31 -4.36
CA ASP A 115 -4.17 -14.28 -5.28
C ASP A 115 -5.10 -13.15 -4.88
N TYR A 116 -5.54 -12.34 -5.84
CA TYR A 116 -6.36 -11.18 -5.58
C TYR A 116 -7.35 -10.89 -6.71
N ARG A 117 -8.45 -10.20 -6.38
CA ARG A 117 -9.52 -9.85 -7.33
C ARG A 117 -9.83 -8.37 -7.20
N PHE A 118 -9.05 -7.55 -7.87
CA PHE A 118 -9.18 -6.10 -7.81
C PHE A 118 -10.53 -5.63 -8.40
N ARG A 119 -11.12 -4.67 -7.71
CA ARG A 119 -12.23 -3.86 -8.21
C ARG A 119 -11.92 -2.41 -7.86
N ALA A 120 -11.90 -1.54 -8.87
CA ALA A 120 -11.71 -0.12 -8.67
C ALA A 120 -12.74 0.43 -7.67
N ASN A 121 -12.26 1.26 -6.76
CA ASN A 121 -13.07 1.89 -5.73
C ASN A 121 -12.76 3.39 -5.63
N LEU A 122 -13.24 4.07 -4.59
CA LEU A 122 -13.05 5.51 -4.44
C LEU A 122 -11.59 5.88 -4.11
N GLU A 123 -10.85 4.97 -3.52
CA GLU A 123 -9.48 5.17 -3.06
C GLU A 123 -8.45 4.67 -4.07
N ILE A 124 -8.67 3.49 -4.64
CA ILE A 124 -7.77 2.84 -5.59
C ILE A 124 -8.39 2.86 -6.98
N GLU A 125 -7.76 3.58 -7.89
CA GLU A 125 -8.17 3.68 -9.30
C GLU A 125 -7.73 2.46 -10.10
N ALA A 126 -6.53 1.96 -9.81
CA ALA A 126 -5.93 0.86 -10.57
C ALA A 126 -5.00 0.03 -9.71
N THR A 127 -4.86 -1.23 -10.09
CA THR A 127 -3.81 -2.12 -9.63
C THR A 127 -3.12 -2.71 -10.85
N SER A 128 -1.82 -2.96 -10.75
CA SER A 128 -1.05 -3.58 -11.83
C SER A 128 0.11 -4.40 -11.28
N GLU A 129 0.55 -5.36 -12.08
CA GLU A 129 1.67 -6.24 -11.76
C GLU A 129 2.89 -5.82 -12.58
N PHE A 130 4.01 -5.68 -11.89
CA PHE A 130 5.28 -5.27 -12.49
C PHE A 130 6.36 -6.33 -12.26
N SER A 131 7.26 -6.49 -13.23
CA SER A 131 8.48 -7.24 -12.98
C SER A 131 9.32 -6.50 -11.94
N PRO A 132 9.93 -7.20 -10.97
CA PRO A 132 10.84 -6.56 -10.01
C PRO A 132 11.99 -5.79 -10.68
N GLU A 133 12.42 -6.21 -11.87
CA GLU A 133 13.49 -5.59 -12.67
C GLU A 133 12.99 -4.41 -13.53
N ALA A 134 11.66 -4.24 -13.66
CA ALA A 134 11.04 -3.24 -14.53
C ALA A 134 9.87 -2.54 -13.84
N LEU A 135 10.16 -1.90 -12.71
CA LEU A 135 9.19 -1.07 -11.99
C LEU A 135 8.85 0.19 -12.79
N PRO A 136 7.64 0.75 -12.64
CA PRO A 136 7.25 1.98 -13.32
C PRO A 136 8.11 3.17 -12.84
N GLN A 137 8.40 4.09 -13.76
CA GLN A 137 9.24 5.26 -13.46
C GLN A 137 8.60 6.22 -12.45
N ASP A 138 7.27 6.22 -12.38
CA ASP A 138 6.49 7.07 -11.48
C ASP A 138 6.20 6.42 -10.12
N CYS A 139 6.92 5.36 -9.74
CA CYS A 139 6.88 4.86 -8.38
C CYS A 139 7.92 5.57 -7.48
N PRO A 140 7.63 5.78 -6.19
CA PRO A 140 8.55 6.36 -5.24
C PRO A 140 9.87 5.59 -5.14
N GLN A 141 10.96 6.31 -4.86
CA GLN A 141 12.28 5.69 -4.66
C GLN A 141 12.28 4.66 -3.52
N SER A 142 11.44 4.86 -2.50
CA SER A 142 11.26 3.87 -1.42
C SER A 142 10.73 2.53 -1.92
N VAL A 143 9.80 2.53 -2.89
CA VAL A 143 9.30 1.29 -3.51
C VAL A 143 10.43 0.57 -4.23
N GLN A 144 11.22 1.28 -5.04
CA GLN A 144 12.35 0.72 -5.77
C GLN A 144 13.38 0.10 -4.82
N ARG A 145 13.71 0.80 -3.72
CA ARG A 145 14.66 0.33 -2.72
C ARG A 145 14.18 -0.93 -2.01
N HIS A 146 12.94 -0.98 -1.57
CA HIS A 146 12.36 -2.14 -0.89
C HIS A 146 12.31 -3.37 -1.82
N VAL A 147 11.98 -3.18 -3.09
CA VAL A 147 12.00 -4.28 -4.07
C VAL A 147 13.43 -4.79 -4.30
N ALA A 148 14.40 -3.88 -4.46
CA ALA A 148 15.81 -4.26 -4.62
C ALA A 148 16.35 -5.01 -3.40
N TRP A 149 15.98 -4.56 -2.19
CA TRP A 149 16.33 -5.23 -0.95
C TRP A 149 15.73 -6.65 -0.88
N TRP A 150 14.45 -6.79 -1.22
CA TRP A 150 13.81 -8.11 -1.29
C TRP A 150 14.46 -9.04 -2.31
N GLN A 151 14.77 -8.54 -3.52
CA GLN A 151 15.51 -9.32 -4.56
C GLN A 151 16.89 -9.77 -4.09
N ALA A 152 17.58 -8.99 -3.27
CA ALA A 152 18.87 -9.35 -2.71
C ALA A 152 18.80 -10.51 -1.68
N GLY A 153 17.62 -11.08 -1.45
CA GLY A 153 17.43 -12.23 -0.56
C GLY A 153 17.45 -11.91 0.92
N LYS A 154 17.37 -10.63 1.28
CA LYS A 154 17.18 -10.18 2.67
C LYS A 154 15.69 -10.20 3.02
N ALA A 155 15.05 -11.35 2.75
CA ALA A 155 13.63 -11.52 2.96
C ALA A 155 13.37 -12.00 4.38
N LEU A 156 12.27 -11.50 4.95
CA LEU A 156 11.50 -12.05 6.08
C LEU A 156 12.29 -12.49 7.31
N ALA A 157 12.15 -11.75 8.38
CA ALA A 157 12.16 -12.34 9.72
C ALA A 157 10.88 -13.21 9.84
N LEU A 158 11.04 -14.51 9.65
CA LEU A 158 10.02 -15.51 9.98
C LEU A 158 10.04 -15.75 11.49
#